data_7bcafb13996b640989f88e8702597bb6
#
_entry.id   7bcafb13996b640989f88e8702597bb6
#
_cell.length_a   1.000
_cell.length_b   1.000
_cell.length_c   1.000
_cell.angle_alpha   90.00
_cell.angle_beta   90.00
_cell.angle_gamma   90.00
#
_symmetry.space_group_name_H-M   'P 1'
#
loop_
_entity.id
_entity.type
_entity.pdbx_description
1 polymer ?
#
loop_
_entity_poly.entity_id
_entity_poly.type
_entity_poly.pdbx_seq_one_letter_code
_entity_poly.pdbx_strand_id
1 'polypeptide(L)'
;MQFVSTRGQSPAVGLSAAIAAGLAPDGGLYVPQVLPAPRELQAGATLADTAADLLAPFFAGDALEAALPSICREAFDFPVPLRPLGGGDHVLELFHGPTAAFKDIGARFLAGTLSRLQAGKDRDLTIVVATSGDTGAAVAAAFHRQPGVRVVVLYPDGRVSPRQAHQLGCFGDNIQALRVAGAFDDCQAMVKQALADRKLQAQVPLSSANSISLGRLLPQMSYYAHAALTHHAETRRRLNLVVPTGNLGNAMAAVLARALGVPIGQIVLATNANVVLPAYFSGGDYQPQASVATVANAMDVGAPSNFERLRWLYHGDDAELRAAFRAFAVDDVTIRATIAAAYASRGELFCPHTATAVKVLQDLRARGAKGDWAVVATAHPAKFEAVVEPLIGEPVAVPPALDALLQRPAHAEPLAADYAALREVLAPM
;
A
#
# COMPACT_ATOMS: atom_id res chain seq x y z
N MET A 1 -4.29 -18.14 15.36
CA MET A 1 -4.64 -16.77 15.83
C MET A 1 -6.04 -16.39 15.35
N GLN A 2 -6.81 -15.59 16.10
CA GLN A 2 -8.15 -15.10 15.71
C GLN A 2 -8.09 -13.64 15.26
N PHE A 3 -8.92 -13.30 14.29
CA PHE A 3 -9.08 -11.94 13.74
C PHE A 3 -10.53 -11.50 13.89
N VAL A 4 -10.72 -10.28 14.34
CA VAL A 4 -12.04 -9.66 14.59
C VAL A 4 -12.23 -8.45 13.68
N SER A 5 -13.48 -8.04 13.50
CA SER A 5 -13.81 -6.78 12.83
C SER A 5 -13.55 -5.59 13.76
N THR A 6 -13.02 -4.51 13.23
CA THR A 6 -12.92 -3.21 13.94
C THR A 6 -14.26 -2.68 14.42
N ARG A 7 -15.37 -3.11 13.81
CA ARG A 7 -16.75 -2.74 14.21
C ARG A 7 -17.39 -3.70 15.20
N GLY A 8 -16.78 -4.87 15.40
CA GLY A 8 -17.18 -5.84 16.42
C GLY A 8 -18.53 -6.56 16.18
N GLN A 9 -19.13 -6.43 14.99
CA GLN A 9 -20.43 -7.05 14.69
C GLN A 9 -20.31 -8.32 13.81
N SER A 10 -19.09 -8.72 13.50
CA SER A 10 -18.80 -9.94 12.74
C SER A 10 -18.15 -10.98 13.64
N PRO A 11 -18.37 -12.29 13.39
CA PRO A 11 -17.70 -13.34 14.14
C PRO A 11 -16.19 -13.29 13.94
N ALA A 12 -15.43 -13.72 14.94
CA ALA A 12 -13.99 -13.91 14.82
C ALA A 12 -13.68 -15.04 13.82
N VAL A 13 -12.62 -14.87 13.04
CA VAL A 13 -12.21 -15.83 12.01
C VAL A 13 -10.69 -16.09 12.06
N GLY A 14 -10.22 -17.18 11.47
CA GLY A 14 -8.80 -17.45 11.27
C GLY A 14 -8.19 -16.53 10.21
N LEU A 15 -6.84 -16.47 10.16
CA LEU A 15 -6.11 -15.61 9.23
C LEU A 15 -6.47 -15.87 7.76
N SER A 16 -6.44 -17.13 7.33
CA SER A 16 -6.79 -17.53 5.96
C SER A 16 -8.19 -17.05 5.55
N ALA A 17 -9.17 -17.17 6.44
CA ALA A 17 -10.52 -16.68 6.19
C ALA A 17 -10.58 -15.14 6.11
N ALA A 18 -9.87 -14.44 6.99
CA ALA A 18 -9.79 -12.97 6.97
C ALA A 18 -9.11 -12.44 5.68
N ILE A 19 -8.05 -13.11 5.22
CA ILE A 19 -7.37 -12.76 3.95
C ILE A 19 -8.28 -13.03 2.77
N ALA A 20 -8.93 -14.19 2.72
CA ALA A 20 -9.82 -14.55 1.62
C ALA A 20 -11.05 -13.63 1.51
N ALA A 21 -11.63 -13.24 2.63
CA ALA A 21 -12.75 -12.31 2.67
C ALA A 21 -12.35 -10.87 2.29
N GLY A 22 -11.14 -10.44 2.67
CA GLY A 22 -10.63 -9.09 2.44
C GLY A 22 -11.29 -8.00 3.30
N LEU A 23 -12.59 -8.11 3.58
CA LEU A 23 -13.40 -7.20 4.38
C LEU A 23 -14.35 -8.02 5.28
N ALA A 24 -14.62 -7.55 6.49
CA ALA A 24 -15.57 -8.20 7.38
C ALA A 24 -17.03 -7.99 6.92
N PRO A 25 -17.95 -8.92 7.18
CA PRO A 25 -19.36 -8.83 6.76
C PRO A 25 -20.10 -7.58 7.24
N ASP A 26 -19.69 -6.99 8.36
CA ASP A 26 -20.22 -5.73 8.89
C ASP A 26 -19.60 -4.48 8.25
N GLY A 27 -18.73 -4.66 7.26
CA GLY A 27 -18.00 -3.60 6.58
C GLY A 27 -16.81 -3.04 7.37
N GLY A 28 -16.48 -3.60 8.53
CA GLY A 28 -15.28 -3.29 9.30
C GLY A 28 -14.03 -3.97 8.74
N LEU A 29 -12.87 -3.54 9.20
CA LEU A 29 -11.58 -4.09 8.81
C LEU A 29 -11.16 -5.21 9.77
N TYR A 30 -10.58 -6.27 9.23
CA TYR A 30 -10.00 -7.30 10.08
C TYR A 30 -8.74 -6.80 10.79
N VAL A 31 -8.65 -7.13 12.08
CA VAL A 31 -7.51 -6.90 12.96
C VAL A 31 -7.28 -8.15 13.81
N PRO A 32 -6.07 -8.46 14.29
CA PRO A 32 -5.86 -9.55 15.23
C PRO A 32 -6.61 -9.26 16.52
N GLN A 33 -7.32 -10.24 17.07
CA GLN A 33 -8.04 -10.07 18.36
C GLN A 33 -7.10 -9.64 19.48
N VAL A 34 -5.88 -10.18 19.47
CA VAL A 34 -4.77 -9.80 20.36
C VAL A 34 -3.52 -9.71 19.48
N LEU A 35 -2.78 -8.60 19.58
CA LEU A 35 -1.49 -8.48 18.93
C LEU A 35 -0.50 -9.50 19.50
N PRO A 36 0.38 -10.11 18.69
CA PRO A 36 1.51 -10.85 19.21
C PRO A 36 2.33 -9.99 20.17
N ALA A 37 2.80 -10.62 21.25
CA ALA A 37 3.67 -9.92 22.20
C ALA A 37 4.93 -9.40 21.53
N PRO A 38 5.42 -8.20 21.89
CA PRO A 38 6.73 -7.72 21.44
C PRO A 38 7.82 -8.73 21.80
N ARG A 39 8.72 -8.98 20.86
CA ARG A 39 9.85 -9.90 21.05
C ARG A 39 11.13 -9.32 20.49
N GLU A 40 12.25 -9.85 20.90
CA GLU A 40 13.53 -9.54 20.28
C GLU A 40 13.53 -10.12 18.85
N LEU A 41 13.79 -9.26 17.88
CA LEU A 41 13.85 -9.57 16.46
C LEU A 41 15.24 -9.23 15.94
N GLN A 42 15.69 -10.00 14.97
CA GLN A 42 16.92 -9.74 14.22
C GLN A 42 16.60 -9.65 12.73
N ALA A 43 17.35 -8.85 11.99
CA ALA A 43 17.23 -8.86 10.54
C ALA A 43 17.70 -10.24 10.03
N GLY A 44 16.89 -10.88 9.21
CA GLY A 44 17.31 -12.04 8.43
C GLY A 44 18.31 -11.64 7.35
N ALA A 45 18.94 -12.64 6.72
CA ALA A 45 19.89 -12.43 5.62
C ALA A 45 19.22 -11.74 4.43
N THR A 46 17.94 -11.99 4.24
CA THR A 46 17.11 -11.39 3.17
C THR A 46 15.84 -10.76 3.74
N LEU A 47 15.17 -9.94 2.92
CA LEU A 47 13.83 -9.45 3.26
C LEU A 47 12.85 -10.60 3.52
N ALA A 48 12.93 -11.67 2.71
CA ALA A 48 12.06 -12.83 2.86
C ALA A 48 12.24 -13.56 4.21
N ASP A 49 13.50 -13.68 4.68
CA ASP A 49 13.79 -14.31 5.98
C ASP A 49 13.26 -13.44 7.13
N THR A 50 13.49 -12.13 7.08
CA THR A 50 12.93 -11.18 8.06
C THR A 50 11.40 -11.24 8.07
N ALA A 51 10.77 -11.32 6.89
CA ALA A 51 9.32 -11.40 6.75
C ALA A 51 8.76 -12.69 7.34
N ALA A 52 9.37 -13.82 7.04
CA ALA A 52 8.93 -15.12 7.54
C ALA A 52 8.96 -15.18 9.07
N ASP A 53 10.04 -14.67 9.69
CA ASP A 53 10.13 -14.59 11.14
C ASP A 53 9.11 -13.62 11.73
N LEU A 54 9.04 -12.37 11.23
CA LEU A 54 8.13 -11.34 11.73
C LEU A 54 6.67 -11.77 11.66
N LEU A 55 6.26 -12.41 10.57
CA LEU A 55 4.87 -12.77 10.30
C LEU A 55 4.46 -14.11 10.94
N ALA A 56 5.40 -14.97 11.32
CA ALA A 56 5.12 -16.30 11.87
C ALA A 56 4.05 -16.31 12.99
N PRO A 57 4.05 -15.40 13.96
CA PRO A 57 3.03 -15.39 15.03
C PRO A 57 1.59 -15.22 14.51
N PHE A 58 1.40 -14.50 13.41
CA PHE A 58 0.07 -14.31 12.80
C PHE A 58 -0.43 -15.59 12.12
N PHE A 59 0.48 -16.41 11.63
CA PHE A 59 0.20 -17.65 10.90
C PHE A 59 0.14 -18.89 11.81
N ALA A 60 0.50 -18.77 13.10
CA ALA A 60 0.51 -19.89 14.03
C ALA A 60 -0.87 -20.58 14.12
N GLY A 61 -0.91 -21.88 13.79
CA GLY A 61 -2.12 -22.69 13.73
C GLY A 61 -3.02 -22.43 12.51
N ASP A 62 -2.57 -21.65 11.54
CA ASP A 62 -3.29 -21.41 10.29
C ASP A 62 -2.93 -22.42 9.20
N ALA A 63 -3.82 -22.66 8.24
CA ALA A 63 -3.59 -23.56 7.11
C ALA A 63 -2.36 -23.18 6.26
N LEU A 64 -1.96 -21.91 6.26
CA LEU A 64 -0.81 -21.39 5.54
C LEU A 64 0.49 -21.33 6.35
N GLU A 65 0.50 -21.77 7.62
CA GLU A 65 1.67 -21.70 8.50
C GLU A 65 2.91 -22.34 7.86
N ALA A 66 2.79 -23.58 7.39
CA ALA A 66 3.90 -24.29 6.74
C ALA A 66 4.34 -23.68 5.40
N ALA A 67 3.43 -22.97 4.73
CA ALA A 67 3.70 -22.31 3.44
C ALA A 67 4.30 -20.91 3.58
N LEU A 68 4.24 -20.29 4.75
CA LEU A 68 4.68 -18.90 4.96
C LEU A 68 6.10 -18.62 4.45
N PRO A 69 7.13 -19.46 4.74
CA PRO A 69 8.47 -19.17 4.25
C PRO A 69 8.58 -19.20 2.71
N SER A 70 7.84 -20.07 2.03
CA SER A 70 7.82 -20.10 0.56
C SER A 70 7.09 -18.92 -0.02
N ILE A 71 5.95 -18.52 0.58
CA ILE A 71 5.21 -17.31 0.20
C ILE A 71 6.12 -16.07 0.31
N CYS A 72 6.87 -15.94 1.39
CA CYS A 72 7.80 -14.82 1.58
C CYS A 72 8.91 -14.80 0.53
N ARG A 73 9.54 -15.95 0.23
CA ARG A 73 10.58 -16.03 -0.81
C ARG A 73 10.05 -15.69 -2.20
N GLU A 74 8.86 -16.14 -2.55
CA GLU A 74 8.22 -15.84 -3.84
C GLU A 74 7.80 -14.36 -3.95
N ALA A 75 7.33 -13.77 -2.84
CA ALA A 75 6.83 -12.40 -2.83
C ALA A 75 7.94 -11.36 -2.79
N PHE A 76 9.07 -11.63 -2.12
CA PHE A 76 10.10 -10.65 -1.76
C PHE A 76 11.46 -10.99 -2.38
N ASP A 77 11.48 -11.21 -3.69
CA ASP A 77 12.66 -11.57 -4.49
C ASP A 77 13.43 -10.34 -5.06
N PHE A 78 13.15 -9.16 -4.53
CA PHE A 78 13.79 -7.90 -4.90
C PHE A 78 14.24 -7.11 -3.67
N PRO A 79 15.26 -6.24 -3.79
CA PRO A 79 15.80 -5.50 -2.64
C PRO A 79 14.88 -4.38 -2.16
N VAL A 80 15.07 -3.99 -0.89
CA VAL A 80 14.46 -2.80 -0.26
C VAL A 80 15.55 -2.01 0.47
N PRO A 81 16.49 -1.40 -0.25
CA PRO A 81 17.66 -0.79 0.35
C PRO A 81 17.30 0.45 1.18
N LEU A 82 17.99 0.59 2.32
CA LEU A 82 18.03 1.82 3.10
C LEU A 82 19.30 2.60 2.69
N ARG A 83 19.14 3.52 1.75
CA ARG A 83 20.26 4.28 1.17
C ARG A 83 20.50 5.58 1.94
N PRO A 84 21.75 5.88 2.34
CA PRO A 84 22.08 7.11 3.08
C PRO A 84 21.98 8.35 2.15
N LEU A 85 21.42 9.44 2.69
CA LEU A 85 21.43 10.78 2.08
C LEU A 85 22.43 11.73 2.74
N GLY A 86 23.05 11.30 3.84
CA GLY A 86 23.96 12.09 4.65
C GLY A 86 23.30 12.74 5.88
N GLY A 87 24.10 13.11 6.88
CA GLY A 87 23.61 13.78 8.10
C GLY A 87 22.66 12.95 8.99
N GLY A 88 22.62 11.64 8.84
CA GLY A 88 21.68 10.76 9.51
C GLY A 88 20.33 10.62 8.78
N ASP A 89 20.22 11.17 7.57
CA ASP A 89 19.06 11.00 6.71
C ASP A 89 19.27 9.84 5.73
N HIS A 90 18.19 9.11 5.46
CA HIS A 90 18.16 7.97 4.56
C HIS A 90 16.92 8.00 3.69
N VAL A 91 16.95 7.25 2.61
CA VAL A 91 15.79 6.90 1.80
C VAL A 91 15.59 5.38 1.85
N LEU A 92 14.40 4.93 2.22
CA LEU A 92 13.99 3.53 2.14
C LEU A 92 13.31 3.32 0.78
N GLU A 93 14.05 2.70 -0.15
CA GLU A 93 13.58 2.51 -1.52
C GLU A 93 12.75 1.24 -1.64
N LEU A 94 11.45 1.38 -1.90
CA LEU A 94 10.48 0.29 -1.97
C LEU A 94 9.98 0.00 -3.39
N PHE A 95 10.67 0.50 -4.40
CA PHE A 95 10.20 0.49 -5.79
C PHE A 95 11.02 -0.41 -6.73
N HIS A 96 11.78 -1.35 -6.19
CA HIS A 96 12.61 -2.26 -6.99
C HIS A 96 11.85 -3.52 -7.46
N GLY A 97 10.57 -3.64 -7.12
CA GLY A 97 9.70 -4.71 -7.60
C GLY A 97 9.25 -4.53 -9.05
N PRO A 98 8.52 -5.52 -9.59
CA PRO A 98 8.18 -5.58 -11.02
C PRO A 98 7.36 -4.41 -11.56
N THR A 99 6.57 -3.73 -10.72
CA THR A 99 5.77 -2.57 -11.17
C THR A 99 6.33 -1.23 -10.70
N ALA A 100 7.55 -1.25 -10.15
CA ALA A 100 8.27 -0.10 -9.66
C ALA A 100 7.50 0.72 -8.61
N ALA A 101 6.81 0.03 -7.68
CA ALA A 101 6.12 0.62 -6.54
C ALA A 101 6.09 -0.33 -5.33
N PHE A 102 6.04 0.21 -4.10
CA PHE A 102 5.98 -0.58 -2.87
C PHE A 102 4.76 -1.53 -2.81
N LYS A 103 3.77 -1.27 -3.63
CA LYS A 103 2.55 -2.08 -3.74
C LYS A 103 2.84 -3.51 -4.17
N ASP A 104 3.97 -3.77 -4.85
CA ASP A 104 4.41 -5.11 -5.24
C ASP A 104 4.55 -6.03 -4.03
N ILE A 105 5.08 -5.54 -2.91
CA ILE A 105 5.24 -6.30 -1.66
C ILE A 105 3.92 -6.93 -1.22
N GLY A 106 2.90 -6.10 -1.00
CA GLY A 106 1.61 -6.57 -0.54
C GLY A 106 0.82 -7.34 -1.59
N ALA A 107 0.93 -6.98 -2.88
CA ALA A 107 0.21 -7.65 -3.95
C ALA A 107 0.73 -9.07 -4.20
N ARG A 108 2.06 -9.25 -4.27
CA ARG A 108 2.69 -10.56 -4.49
C ARG A 108 2.47 -11.51 -3.31
N PHE A 109 2.55 -11.00 -2.08
CA PHE A 109 2.23 -11.80 -0.90
C PHE A 109 0.76 -12.24 -0.88
N LEU A 110 -0.17 -11.32 -1.19
CA LEU A 110 -1.59 -11.65 -1.30
C LEU A 110 -1.83 -12.68 -2.41
N ALA A 111 -1.19 -12.54 -3.56
CA ALA A 111 -1.31 -13.51 -4.65
C ALA A 111 -0.81 -14.90 -4.22
N GLY A 112 0.35 -14.97 -3.60
CA GLY A 112 0.90 -16.24 -3.08
C GLY A 112 0.01 -16.91 -2.02
N THR A 113 -0.64 -16.12 -1.16
CA THR A 113 -1.60 -16.65 -0.16
C THR A 113 -2.90 -17.10 -0.80
N LEU A 114 -3.53 -16.24 -1.61
CA LEU A 114 -4.83 -16.56 -2.21
C LEU A 114 -4.76 -17.71 -3.22
N SER A 115 -3.69 -17.82 -4.01
CA SER A 115 -3.48 -18.95 -4.92
C SER A 115 -3.45 -20.29 -4.18
N ARG A 116 -2.80 -20.33 -3.01
CA ARG A 116 -2.77 -21.54 -2.17
C ARG A 116 -4.13 -21.85 -1.55
N LEU A 117 -4.85 -20.83 -1.11
CA LEU A 117 -6.21 -20.97 -0.57
C LEU A 117 -7.24 -21.32 -1.64
N GLN A 118 -6.97 -21.02 -2.90
CA GLN A 118 -7.83 -21.31 -4.06
C GLN A 118 -7.55 -22.68 -4.65
N ALA A 119 -6.38 -23.26 -4.38
CA ALA A 119 -6.00 -24.57 -4.92
C ALA A 119 -7.04 -25.66 -4.57
N GLY A 120 -7.50 -26.37 -5.61
CA GLY A 120 -8.50 -27.44 -5.47
C GLY A 120 -9.95 -26.98 -5.30
N LYS A 121 -10.25 -25.68 -5.46
CA LYS A 121 -11.63 -25.20 -5.51
C LYS A 121 -12.20 -25.25 -6.91
N ASP A 122 -13.49 -25.56 -7.01
CA ASP A 122 -14.19 -25.74 -8.29
C ASP A 122 -14.54 -24.41 -8.99
N ARG A 123 -14.52 -23.29 -8.29
CA ARG A 123 -14.89 -21.98 -8.83
C ARG A 123 -13.76 -20.98 -8.67
N ASP A 124 -13.51 -20.23 -9.74
CA ASP A 124 -12.51 -19.16 -9.73
C ASP A 124 -12.89 -18.03 -8.78
N LEU A 125 -11.89 -17.48 -8.12
CA LEU A 125 -12.00 -16.28 -7.29
C LEU A 125 -11.87 -15.04 -8.18
N THR A 126 -12.85 -14.15 -8.17
CA THR A 126 -12.74 -12.87 -8.84
C THR A 126 -12.29 -11.79 -7.86
N ILE A 127 -11.13 -11.19 -8.12
CA ILE A 127 -10.58 -10.08 -7.35
C ILE A 127 -10.99 -8.78 -8.04
N VAL A 128 -11.71 -7.92 -7.31
CA VAL A 128 -12.08 -6.59 -7.82
C VAL A 128 -11.27 -5.54 -7.07
N VAL A 129 -10.60 -4.67 -7.82
CA VAL A 129 -9.73 -3.63 -7.24
C VAL A 129 -9.98 -2.27 -7.86
N ALA A 130 -10.30 -1.27 -7.03
CA ALA A 130 -10.26 0.13 -7.43
C ALA A 130 -8.86 0.70 -7.20
N THR A 131 -8.34 1.46 -8.17
CA THR A 131 -6.99 1.99 -8.11
C THR A 131 -6.88 3.43 -8.63
N SER A 132 -5.95 4.19 -8.07
CA SER A 132 -5.44 5.45 -8.61
C SER A 132 -4.12 5.26 -9.38
N GLY A 133 -3.79 4.03 -9.80
CA GLY A 133 -2.60 3.69 -10.59
C GLY A 133 -1.82 2.51 -10.01
N ASP A 134 -0.93 2.76 -9.05
CA ASP A 134 0.06 1.80 -8.56
C ASP A 134 -0.52 0.50 -7.96
N THR A 135 -1.64 0.59 -7.24
CA THR A 135 -2.24 -0.61 -6.63
C THR A 135 -2.73 -1.59 -7.70
N GLY A 136 -3.43 -1.09 -8.71
CA GLY A 136 -3.96 -1.93 -9.79
C GLY A 136 -2.84 -2.59 -10.59
N ALA A 137 -1.78 -1.83 -10.93
CA ALA A 137 -0.63 -2.38 -11.65
C ALA A 137 0.06 -3.50 -10.86
N ALA A 138 0.30 -3.30 -9.56
CA ALA A 138 0.91 -4.31 -8.71
C ALA A 138 0.02 -5.56 -8.55
N VAL A 139 -1.30 -5.38 -8.40
CA VAL A 139 -2.25 -6.50 -8.33
C VAL A 139 -2.31 -7.24 -9.66
N ALA A 140 -2.43 -6.53 -10.78
CA ALA A 140 -2.43 -7.15 -12.10
C ALA A 140 -1.15 -7.97 -12.33
N ALA A 141 0.04 -7.42 -12.04
CA ALA A 141 1.30 -8.13 -12.17
C ALA A 141 1.39 -9.37 -11.28
N ALA A 142 0.93 -9.26 -10.02
CA ALA A 142 1.03 -10.34 -9.05
C ALA A 142 0.09 -11.53 -9.35
N PHE A 143 -1.07 -11.25 -9.90
CA PHE A 143 -2.09 -12.27 -10.20
C PHE A 143 -2.12 -12.71 -11.67
N HIS A 144 -1.31 -12.09 -12.53
CA HIS A 144 -1.26 -12.46 -13.95
C HIS A 144 -0.92 -13.93 -14.13
N ARG A 145 -1.79 -14.66 -14.84
CA ARG A 145 -1.70 -16.10 -15.08
C ARG A 145 -1.74 -17.00 -13.83
N GLN A 146 -2.24 -16.47 -12.71
CA GLN A 146 -2.49 -17.32 -11.55
C GLN A 146 -3.74 -18.18 -11.80
N PRO A 147 -3.63 -19.51 -11.68
CA PRO A 147 -4.78 -20.41 -11.88
C PRO A 147 -5.88 -20.15 -10.86
N GLY A 148 -7.14 -20.28 -11.29
CA GLY A 148 -8.30 -20.16 -10.41
C GLY A 148 -8.59 -18.73 -9.91
N VAL A 149 -7.97 -17.72 -10.54
CA VAL A 149 -8.18 -16.30 -10.17
C VAL A 149 -8.43 -15.46 -11.41
N ARG A 150 -9.48 -14.65 -11.38
CA ARG A 150 -9.74 -13.54 -12.32
C ARG A 150 -9.54 -12.22 -11.60
N VAL A 151 -8.99 -11.21 -12.27
CA VAL A 151 -8.82 -9.87 -11.70
C VAL A 151 -9.52 -8.83 -12.58
N VAL A 152 -10.33 -7.98 -11.96
CA VAL A 152 -10.97 -6.83 -12.59
C VAL A 152 -10.47 -5.56 -11.92
N VAL A 153 -9.76 -4.74 -12.68
CA VAL A 153 -9.13 -3.50 -12.21
C VAL A 153 -9.94 -2.30 -12.70
N LEU A 154 -10.43 -1.48 -11.77
CA LEU A 154 -11.15 -0.24 -12.08
C LEU A 154 -10.24 0.95 -11.80
N TYR A 155 -10.13 1.87 -12.74
CA TYR A 155 -9.40 3.13 -12.54
C TYR A 155 -10.11 4.31 -13.23
N PRO A 156 -10.00 5.54 -12.66
CA PRO A 156 -10.63 6.72 -13.22
C PRO A 156 -9.94 7.15 -14.52
N ASP A 157 -10.71 7.31 -15.59
CA ASP A 157 -10.19 7.73 -16.90
C ASP A 157 -9.55 9.11 -16.81
N GLY A 158 -8.37 9.29 -17.42
CA GLY A 158 -7.64 10.55 -17.47
C GLY A 158 -7.06 11.04 -16.13
N ARG A 159 -7.15 10.25 -15.03
CA ARG A 159 -6.68 10.66 -13.69
C ARG A 159 -5.48 9.87 -13.16
N VAL A 160 -4.86 9.07 -14.01
CA VAL A 160 -3.61 8.36 -13.73
C VAL A 160 -2.56 8.78 -14.76
N SER A 161 -1.26 8.65 -14.46
CA SER A 161 -0.23 9.00 -15.44
C SER A 161 -0.31 8.09 -16.67
N PRO A 162 0.18 8.51 -17.85
CA PRO A 162 0.19 7.67 -19.05
C PRO A 162 0.87 6.32 -18.81
N ARG A 163 2.03 6.30 -18.14
CA ARG A 163 2.74 5.05 -17.81
C ARG A 163 1.99 4.20 -16.81
N GLN A 164 1.29 4.79 -15.83
CA GLN A 164 0.41 4.04 -14.94
C GLN A 164 -0.78 3.42 -15.69
N ALA A 165 -1.45 4.20 -16.56
CA ALA A 165 -2.56 3.68 -17.39
C ALA A 165 -2.10 2.51 -18.25
N HIS A 166 -0.92 2.63 -18.88
CA HIS A 166 -0.33 1.55 -19.66
C HIS A 166 -0.11 0.28 -18.83
N GLN A 167 0.49 0.41 -17.64
CA GLN A 167 0.70 -0.73 -16.73
C GLN A 167 -0.59 -1.43 -16.30
N LEU A 168 -1.70 -0.71 -16.18
CA LEU A 168 -2.99 -1.29 -15.82
C LEU A 168 -3.56 -2.17 -16.93
N GLY A 169 -3.32 -1.83 -18.19
CA GLY A 169 -3.88 -2.50 -19.36
C GLY A 169 -2.97 -3.52 -20.05
N CYS A 170 -1.71 -3.69 -19.62
CA CYS A 170 -0.69 -4.45 -20.39
C CYS A 170 -0.62 -5.95 -20.09
N PHE A 171 -1.53 -6.52 -19.29
CA PHE A 171 -1.46 -7.92 -18.88
C PHE A 171 -2.32 -8.87 -19.71
N GLY A 172 -3.62 -8.60 -19.88
CA GLY A 172 -4.54 -9.53 -20.55
C GLY A 172 -4.76 -10.84 -19.77
N ASP A 173 -5.06 -11.92 -20.49
CA ASP A 173 -5.35 -13.25 -19.92
C ASP A 173 -6.48 -13.19 -18.86
N ASN A 174 -6.16 -13.47 -17.61
CA ASN A 174 -7.07 -13.42 -16.47
C ASN A 174 -7.23 -12.01 -15.84
N ILE A 175 -6.60 -10.98 -16.44
CA ILE A 175 -6.64 -9.60 -15.97
C ILE A 175 -7.47 -8.75 -16.93
N GLN A 176 -8.52 -8.10 -16.43
CA GLN A 176 -9.34 -7.16 -17.17
C GLN A 176 -9.21 -5.76 -16.56
N ALA A 177 -8.85 -4.76 -17.37
CA ALA A 177 -8.73 -3.37 -16.96
C ALA A 177 -9.92 -2.55 -17.48
N LEU A 178 -10.56 -1.78 -16.60
CA LEU A 178 -11.74 -0.97 -16.89
C LEU A 178 -11.45 0.51 -16.60
N ARG A 179 -11.62 1.36 -17.62
CA ARG A 179 -11.54 2.82 -17.50
C ARG A 179 -12.91 3.38 -17.12
N VAL A 180 -13.05 3.86 -15.91
CA VAL A 180 -14.31 4.37 -15.37
C VAL A 180 -14.47 5.85 -15.69
N ALA A 181 -15.59 6.24 -16.30
CA ALA A 181 -15.93 7.63 -16.57
C ALA A 181 -16.36 8.36 -15.27
N GLY A 182 -15.43 8.48 -14.31
CA GLY A 182 -15.69 9.02 -12.97
C GLY A 182 -14.40 9.31 -12.18
N ALA A 183 -14.54 9.50 -10.88
CA ALA A 183 -13.44 9.70 -9.95
C ALA A 183 -13.00 8.36 -9.32
N PHE A 184 -11.89 8.39 -8.57
CA PHE A 184 -11.44 7.22 -7.80
C PHE A 184 -12.46 6.77 -6.74
N ASP A 185 -13.17 7.73 -6.13
CA ASP A 185 -14.22 7.45 -5.15
C ASP A 185 -15.40 6.69 -5.78
N ASP A 186 -15.73 6.96 -7.05
CA ASP A 186 -16.75 6.20 -7.80
C ASP A 186 -16.28 4.75 -8.01
N CYS A 187 -15.03 4.55 -8.42
CA CYS A 187 -14.46 3.21 -8.56
C CYS A 187 -14.50 2.45 -7.21
N GLN A 188 -14.16 3.10 -6.11
CA GLN A 188 -14.23 2.48 -4.78
C GLN A 188 -15.67 2.14 -4.36
N ALA A 189 -16.62 3.04 -4.63
CA ALA A 189 -18.03 2.81 -4.31
C ALA A 189 -18.58 1.59 -5.06
N MET A 190 -18.29 1.47 -6.36
CA MET A 190 -18.68 0.33 -7.19
C MET A 190 -18.09 -0.98 -6.66
N VAL A 191 -16.80 -1.01 -6.30
CA VAL A 191 -16.15 -2.20 -5.72
C VAL A 191 -16.80 -2.58 -4.38
N LYS A 192 -17.05 -1.61 -3.49
CA LYS A 192 -17.73 -1.86 -2.22
C LYS A 192 -19.14 -2.41 -2.41
N GLN A 193 -19.89 -1.91 -3.39
CA GLN A 193 -21.21 -2.42 -3.71
C GLN A 193 -21.15 -3.86 -4.24
N ALA A 194 -20.18 -4.19 -5.10
CA ALA A 194 -19.99 -5.56 -5.58
C ALA A 194 -19.67 -6.53 -4.42
N LEU A 195 -18.79 -6.14 -3.51
CA LEU A 195 -18.44 -6.94 -2.33
C LEU A 195 -19.59 -7.07 -1.32
N ALA A 196 -20.55 -6.16 -1.32
CA ALA A 196 -21.75 -6.22 -0.46
C ALA A 196 -22.94 -6.95 -1.14
N ASP A 197 -22.91 -7.15 -2.45
CA ASP A 197 -23.99 -7.82 -3.19
C ASP A 197 -23.96 -9.34 -2.95
N ARG A 198 -24.77 -9.79 -1.98
CA ARG A 198 -24.89 -11.22 -1.63
C ARG A 198 -25.39 -12.09 -2.79
N LYS A 199 -26.20 -11.54 -3.70
CA LYS A 199 -26.72 -12.30 -4.87
C LYS A 199 -25.59 -12.53 -5.87
N LEU A 200 -24.78 -11.53 -6.12
CA LEU A 200 -23.60 -11.64 -6.97
C LEU A 200 -22.57 -12.60 -6.35
N GLN A 201 -22.26 -12.45 -5.06
CA GLN A 201 -21.30 -13.33 -4.37
C GLN A 201 -21.72 -14.81 -4.32
N ALA A 202 -23.02 -15.11 -4.31
CA ALA A 202 -23.50 -16.49 -4.41
C ALA A 202 -23.19 -17.11 -5.79
N GLN A 203 -23.12 -16.30 -6.83
CA GLN A 203 -22.82 -16.72 -8.20
C GLN A 203 -21.32 -16.67 -8.51
N VAL A 204 -20.63 -15.63 -8.07
CA VAL A 204 -19.20 -15.38 -8.30
C VAL A 204 -18.51 -15.12 -6.97
N PRO A 205 -17.57 -15.98 -6.53
CA PRO A 205 -16.77 -15.69 -5.34
C PRO A 205 -15.95 -14.40 -5.56
N LEU A 206 -16.20 -13.39 -4.75
CA LEU A 206 -15.53 -12.10 -4.85
C LEU A 206 -14.59 -11.87 -3.68
N SER A 207 -13.45 -11.24 -3.96
CA SER A 207 -12.52 -10.69 -2.96
C SER A 207 -11.97 -9.35 -3.43
N SER A 208 -11.25 -8.66 -2.56
CA SER A 208 -10.62 -7.38 -2.88
C SER A 208 -9.13 -7.43 -2.59
N ALA A 209 -8.35 -6.82 -3.49
CA ALA A 209 -6.93 -6.60 -3.29
C ALA A 209 -6.58 -5.14 -2.92
N ASN A 210 -7.53 -4.37 -2.41
CA ASN A 210 -7.28 -3.01 -1.91
C ASN A 210 -6.49 -3.03 -0.59
N SER A 211 -6.01 -1.86 -0.14
CA SER A 211 -5.19 -1.70 1.08
C SER A 211 -5.91 -2.04 2.39
N ILE A 212 -7.21 -2.34 2.33
CA ILE A 212 -8.02 -2.83 3.46
C ILE A 212 -7.77 -4.31 3.78
N SER A 213 -7.28 -5.11 2.82
CA SER A 213 -6.99 -6.53 3.02
C SER A 213 -5.81 -6.72 3.99
N LEU A 214 -5.95 -7.65 4.95
CA LEU A 214 -4.84 -8.08 5.82
C LEU A 214 -3.68 -8.68 5.03
N GLY A 215 -3.96 -9.43 3.97
CA GLY A 215 -2.93 -9.99 3.08
C GLY A 215 -2.14 -8.93 2.31
N ARG A 216 -2.64 -7.67 2.29
CA ARG A 216 -1.91 -6.51 1.79
C ARG A 216 -1.19 -5.75 2.91
N LEU A 217 -1.77 -5.69 4.10
CA LEU A 217 -1.24 -4.91 5.22
C LEU A 217 -0.06 -5.61 5.91
N LEU A 218 -0.25 -6.86 6.35
CA LEU A 218 0.76 -7.57 7.14
C LEU A 218 2.14 -7.66 6.46
N PRO A 219 2.25 -8.02 5.17
CA PRO A 219 3.55 -8.11 4.52
C PRO A 219 4.31 -6.79 4.42
N GLN A 220 3.62 -5.65 4.49
CA GLN A 220 4.27 -4.34 4.50
C GLN A 220 5.06 -4.05 5.79
N MET A 221 4.79 -4.77 6.86
CA MET A 221 5.61 -4.68 8.09
C MET A 221 7.06 -5.11 7.83
N SER A 222 7.28 -6.00 6.88
CA SER A 222 8.55 -6.69 6.64
C SER A 222 9.66 -5.76 6.18
N TYR A 223 9.39 -4.83 5.27
CA TYR A 223 10.42 -3.89 4.80
C TYR A 223 10.80 -2.86 5.88
N TYR A 224 9.87 -2.47 6.73
CA TYR A 224 10.18 -1.63 7.87
C TYR A 224 11.03 -2.38 8.91
N ALA A 225 10.65 -3.63 9.18
CA ALA A 225 11.40 -4.47 10.10
C ALA A 225 12.82 -4.71 9.57
N HIS A 226 12.97 -5.13 8.31
CA HIS A 226 14.27 -5.40 7.71
C HIS A 226 15.18 -4.16 7.76
N ALA A 227 14.69 -3.00 7.34
CA ALA A 227 15.45 -1.75 7.35
C ALA A 227 15.82 -1.31 8.77
N ALA A 228 14.85 -1.29 9.70
CA ALA A 228 15.09 -0.79 11.05
C ALA A 228 15.97 -1.74 11.89
N LEU A 229 15.84 -3.06 11.72
CA LEU A 229 16.67 -4.06 12.39
C LEU A 229 18.12 -4.02 11.88
N THR A 230 18.32 -3.95 10.57
CA THR A 230 19.66 -3.81 9.95
C THR A 230 20.31 -2.52 10.43
N HIS A 231 19.63 -1.40 10.35
CA HIS A 231 20.12 -0.11 10.82
C HIS A 231 20.48 -0.15 12.32
N HIS A 232 19.63 -0.77 13.14
CA HIS A 232 19.86 -0.90 14.58
C HIS A 232 21.06 -1.81 14.89
N ALA A 233 21.25 -2.88 14.14
CA ALA A 233 22.41 -3.76 14.32
C ALA A 233 23.74 -3.02 14.10
N GLU A 234 23.78 -2.13 13.10
CA GLU A 234 24.96 -1.35 12.74
C GLU A 234 25.20 -0.14 13.66
N THR A 235 24.14 0.58 14.02
CA THR A 235 24.25 1.90 14.67
C THR A 235 23.86 1.93 16.14
N ARG A 236 23.13 0.91 16.62
CA ARG A 236 22.46 0.86 17.94
C ARG A 236 21.42 1.97 18.15
N ARG A 237 20.98 2.61 17.06
CA ARG A 237 19.95 3.67 17.08
C ARG A 237 18.65 3.18 16.48
N ARG A 238 17.54 3.79 16.91
CA ARG A 238 16.23 3.58 16.30
C ARG A 238 16.14 4.39 15.02
N LEU A 239 15.44 3.85 14.03
CA LEU A 239 15.15 4.54 12.77
C LEU A 239 13.81 5.27 12.86
N ASN A 240 13.83 6.60 12.73
CA ASN A 240 12.60 7.39 12.60
C ASN A 240 12.15 7.39 11.15
N LEU A 241 10.83 7.50 10.91
CA LEU A 241 10.23 7.37 9.59
C LEU A 241 9.40 8.60 9.23
N VAL A 242 9.53 9.07 8.00
CA VAL A 242 8.55 9.96 7.36
C VAL A 242 7.87 9.18 6.24
N VAL A 243 6.58 8.91 6.43
CA VAL A 243 5.81 8.01 5.55
C VAL A 243 4.84 8.82 4.72
N PRO A 244 5.02 8.89 3.38
CA PRO A 244 4.01 9.47 2.50
C PRO A 244 2.78 8.56 2.52
N THR A 245 1.61 9.16 2.83
CA THR A 245 0.42 8.36 3.10
C THR A 245 -0.86 9.03 2.62
N GLY A 246 -1.78 8.22 2.07
CA GLY A 246 -3.18 8.58 1.81
C GLY A 246 -4.09 7.67 2.64
N ASN A 247 -4.26 6.41 2.24
CA ASN A 247 -5.16 5.45 2.90
C ASN A 247 -4.57 4.79 4.17
N LEU A 248 -3.45 5.27 4.69
CA LEU A 248 -2.76 4.82 5.91
C LEU A 248 -2.24 3.37 5.92
N GLY A 249 -2.43 2.55 4.88
CA GLY A 249 -1.99 1.15 4.89
C GLY A 249 -0.49 1.01 5.13
N ASN A 250 0.31 1.80 4.42
CA ASN A 250 1.77 1.82 4.56
C ASN A 250 2.21 2.25 5.97
N ALA A 251 1.69 3.37 6.46
CA ALA A 251 2.01 3.86 7.81
C ALA A 251 1.54 2.90 8.91
N MET A 252 0.34 2.30 8.76
CA MET A 252 -0.18 1.30 9.71
C MET A 252 0.74 0.09 9.83
N ALA A 253 1.37 -0.34 8.73
CA ALA A 253 2.35 -1.42 8.76
C ALA A 253 3.60 -1.05 9.59
N ALA A 254 4.11 0.20 9.48
CA ALA A 254 5.19 0.69 10.35
C ALA A 254 4.78 0.70 11.83
N VAL A 255 3.55 1.12 12.12
CA VAL A 255 2.99 1.15 13.48
C VAL A 255 2.90 -0.25 14.07
N LEU A 256 2.37 -1.22 13.32
CA LEU A 256 2.30 -2.62 13.74
C LEU A 256 3.70 -3.22 13.96
N ALA A 257 4.64 -2.98 13.05
CA ALA A 257 6.02 -3.45 13.20
C ALA A 257 6.65 -2.91 14.50
N ARG A 258 6.46 -1.61 14.78
CA ARG A 258 6.91 -0.98 16.04
C ARG A 258 6.25 -1.62 17.26
N ALA A 259 4.95 -1.91 17.21
CA ALA A 259 4.22 -2.56 18.29
C ALA A 259 4.73 -4.00 18.58
N LEU A 260 5.30 -4.68 17.60
CA LEU A 260 5.93 -5.99 17.75
C LEU A 260 7.40 -5.95 18.21
N GLY A 261 7.94 -4.77 18.55
CA GLY A 261 9.29 -4.63 19.08
C GLY A 261 10.36 -4.23 18.05
N VAL A 262 9.99 -4.02 16.79
CA VAL A 262 10.95 -3.50 15.78
C VAL A 262 11.47 -2.13 16.22
N PRO A 263 12.79 -1.84 16.13
CA PRO A 263 13.41 -0.63 16.65
C PRO A 263 13.13 0.61 15.78
N ILE A 264 11.84 0.87 15.54
CA ILE A 264 11.33 2.08 14.91
C ILE A 264 11.11 3.15 15.98
N GLY A 265 11.59 4.37 15.71
CA GLY A 265 11.40 5.54 16.54
C GLY A 265 10.10 6.27 16.25
N GLN A 266 10.19 7.56 15.93
CA GLN A 266 9.04 8.35 15.55
C GLN A 266 8.53 7.95 14.16
N ILE A 267 7.20 7.98 13.99
CA ILE A 267 6.54 7.82 12.69
C ILE A 267 5.79 9.11 12.41
N VAL A 268 6.18 9.81 11.36
CA VAL A 268 5.57 11.06 10.91
C VAL A 268 4.86 10.81 9.59
N LEU A 269 3.62 11.28 9.49
CA LEU A 269 2.77 11.13 8.32
C LEU A 269 2.93 12.35 7.40
N ALA A 270 3.20 12.12 6.13
CA ALA A 270 3.26 13.16 5.12
C ALA A 270 2.11 12.97 4.13
N THR A 271 1.20 13.94 4.02
CA THR A 271 0.08 13.91 3.07
C THR A 271 0.28 14.97 1.99
N ASN A 272 -0.41 14.80 0.87
CA ASN A 272 -0.60 15.87 -0.11
C ASN A 272 -1.64 16.90 0.38
N ALA A 273 -2.28 17.65 -0.51
CA ALA A 273 -3.31 18.62 -0.17
C ALA A 273 -4.59 18.02 0.46
N ASN A 274 -4.68 16.68 0.60
CA ASN A 274 -5.77 16.01 1.31
C ASN A 274 -5.48 16.01 2.82
N VAL A 275 -6.06 16.95 3.53
CA VAL A 275 -5.65 17.39 4.89
C VAL A 275 -6.36 16.69 6.04
N VAL A 276 -7.16 15.66 5.81
CA VAL A 276 -7.97 14.99 6.86
C VAL A 276 -7.11 14.53 8.05
N LEU A 277 -5.97 13.89 7.78
CA LEU A 277 -5.06 13.45 8.83
C LEU A 277 -4.32 14.62 9.50
N PRO A 278 -3.70 15.57 8.77
CA PRO A 278 -3.11 16.75 9.38
C PRO A 278 -4.08 17.53 10.28
N ALA A 279 -5.31 17.72 9.85
CA ALA A 279 -6.34 18.41 10.64
C ALA A 279 -6.66 17.66 11.94
N TYR A 280 -6.85 16.33 11.86
CA TYR A 280 -7.10 15.49 13.02
C TYR A 280 -5.93 15.52 14.02
N PHE A 281 -4.69 15.31 13.56
CA PHE A 281 -3.51 15.30 14.44
C PHE A 281 -3.11 16.68 14.97
N SER A 282 -3.68 17.75 14.40
CA SER A 282 -3.54 19.13 14.94
C SER A 282 -4.62 19.47 15.98
N GLY A 283 -5.49 18.54 16.35
CA GLY A 283 -6.51 18.71 17.38
C GLY A 283 -7.94 18.86 16.87
N GLY A 284 -8.16 18.88 15.56
CA GLY A 284 -9.50 18.88 14.96
C GLY A 284 -10.20 17.51 15.04
N ASP A 285 -11.50 17.48 14.73
CA ASP A 285 -12.24 16.22 14.62
C ASP A 285 -11.87 15.46 13.34
N TYR A 286 -12.00 14.13 13.37
CA TYR A 286 -11.84 13.32 12.16
C TYR A 286 -13.07 13.50 11.27
N GLN A 287 -12.92 14.25 10.22
CA GLN A 287 -13.99 14.55 9.26
C GLN A 287 -13.57 14.13 7.85
N PRO A 288 -14.08 12.99 7.33
CA PRO A 288 -13.90 12.63 5.94
C PRO A 288 -14.37 13.74 4.99
N GLN A 289 -13.60 13.94 3.92
CA GLN A 289 -13.86 14.95 2.91
C GLN A 289 -13.82 14.34 1.51
N ALA A 290 -14.34 15.01 0.50
CA ALA A 290 -14.09 14.65 -0.87
C ALA A 290 -12.59 14.78 -1.17
N SER A 291 -12.02 13.82 -1.91
CA SER A 291 -10.61 13.87 -2.28
C SER A 291 -10.32 15.00 -3.28
N VAL A 292 -9.18 15.64 -3.11
CA VAL A 292 -8.64 16.65 -4.03
C VAL A 292 -7.57 16.01 -4.89
N ALA A 293 -7.66 16.18 -6.22
CA ALA A 293 -6.67 15.66 -7.16
C ALA A 293 -5.35 16.44 -7.05
N THR A 294 -4.22 15.69 -6.96
CA THR A 294 -2.87 16.25 -6.80
C THR A 294 -1.86 15.53 -7.70
N VAL A 295 -0.64 16.06 -7.78
CA VAL A 295 0.48 15.40 -8.47
C VAL A 295 0.94 14.12 -7.77
N ALA A 296 0.64 13.95 -6.49
CA ALA A 296 0.89 12.75 -5.69
C ALA A 296 -0.39 11.90 -5.60
N ASN A 297 -0.94 11.52 -6.75
CA ASN A 297 -2.28 10.98 -6.96
C ASN A 297 -2.62 9.72 -6.13
N ALA A 298 -1.65 8.86 -5.81
CA ALA A 298 -1.89 7.68 -4.98
C ALA A 298 -2.20 8.02 -3.51
N MET A 299 -2.06 9.29 -3.12
CA MET A 299 -2.42 9.83 -1.81
C MET A 299 -3.69 10.71 -1.85
N ASP A 300 -4.40 10.79 -2.97
CA ASP A 300 -5.67 11.52 -3.11
C ASP A 300 -6.79 10.75 -2.40
N VAL A 301 -6.80 10.85 -1.07
CA VAL A 301 -7.71 10.12 -0.19
C VAL A 301 -8.32 11.09 0.83
N GLY A 302 -9.62 11.29 0.72
CA GLY A 302 -10.40 12.13 1.64
C GLY A 302 -10.97 11.36 2.84
N ALA A 303 -10.94 10.01 2.81
CA ALA A 303 -11.42 9.14 3.89
C ALA A 303 -10.49 7.93 4.08
N PRO A 304 -9.33 8.10 4.77
CA PRO A 304 -8.35 7.05 5.01
C PRO A 304 -8.93 5.84 5.71
N SER A 305 -9.16 4.72 4.99
CA SER A 305 -9.84 3.53 5.54
C SER A 305 -9.07 2.90 6.70
N ASN A 306 -7.71 2.88 6.65
CA ASN A 306 -6.92 2.29 7.73
C ASN A 306 -6.84 3.16 9.00
N PHE A 307 -7.44 4.35 9.01
CA PHE A 307 -7.61 5.14 10.24
C PHE A 307 -8.46 4.38 11.27
N GLU A 308 -9.43 3.59 10.82
CA GLU A 308 -10.23 2.69 11.67
C GLU A 308 -9.36 1.65 12.40
N ARG A 309 -8.34 1.09 11.73
CA ARG A 309 -7.36 0.20 12.36
C ARG A 309 -6.46 0.93 13.34
N LEU A 310 -6.05 2.14 13.01
CA LEU A 310 -5.21 2.93 13.89
C LEU A 310 -5.96 3.29 15.18
N ARG A 311 -7.22 3.69 15.10
CA ARG A 311 -8.08 3.92 16.27
C ARG A 311 -8.30 2.64 17.07
N TRP A 312 -8.49 1.50 16.40
CA TRP A 312 -8.61 0.21 17.07
C TRP A 312 -7.36 -0.11 17.91
N LEU A 313 -6.17 0.09 17.35
CA LEU A 313 -4.89 -0.17 18.04
C LEU A 313 -4.70 0.68 19.30
N TYR A 314 -5.23 1.89 19.31
CA TYR A 314 -5.22 2.82 20.44
C TYR A 314 -6.53 2.79 21.25
N HIS A 315 -7.31 1.71 21.13
CA HIS A 315 -8.54 1.49 21.91
C HIS A 315 -9.56 2.64 21.83
N GLY A 316 -9.50 3.43 20.75
CA GLY A 316 -10.34 4.61 20.57
C GLY A 316 -9.91 5.84 21.39
N ASP A 317 -8.76 5.80 22.08
CA ASP A 317 -8.21 6.94 22.80
C ASP A 317 -7.57 7.93 21.83
N ASP A 318 -8.35 8.96 21.48
CA ASP A 318 -7.91 10.00 20.54
C ASP A 318 -6.78 10.88 21.13
N ALA A 319 -6.65 10.99 22.45
CA ALA A 319 -5.59 11.77 23.09
C ALA A 319 -4.23 11.03 22.98
N GLU A 320 -4.22 9.73 23.30
CA GLU A 320 -3.04 8.90 23.12
C GLU A 320 -2.63 8.83 21.66
N LEU A 321 -3.59 8.63 20.76
CA LEU A 321 -3.35 8.57 19.32
C LEU A 321 -2.73 9.86 18.77
N ARG A 322 -3.24 11.03 19.17
CA ARG A 322 -2.67 12.33 18.77
C ARG A 322 -1.28 12.58 19.36
N ALA A 323 -1.02 12.09 20.56
CA ALA A 323 0.32 12.18 21.16
C ALA A 323 1.35 11.28 20.44
N ALA A 324 0.92 10.16 19.86
CA ALA A 324 1.78 9.18 19.22
C ALA A 324 2.25 9.56 17.81
N PHE A 325 1.53 10.45 17.11
CA PHE A 325 1.81 10.78 15.71
C PHE A 325 1.74 12.28 15.42
N ARG A 326 2.47 12.67 14.38
CA ARG A 326 2.36 13.99 13.73
C ARG A 326 2.06 13.77 12.26
N ALA A 327 1.26 14.65 11.68
CA ALA A 327 0.95 14.64 10.26
C ALA A 327 1.10 16.04 9.66
N PHE A 328 1.64 16.10 8.45
CA PHE A 328 1.89 17.35 7.73
C PHE A 328 1.40 17.23 6.30
N ALA A 329 0.78 18.29 5.80
CA ALA A 329 0.35 18.40 4.42
C ALA A 329 1.39 19.18 3.60
N VAL A 330 1.55 18.80 2.33
CA VAL A 330 2.42 19.48 1.37
C VAL A 330 1.61 19.67 0.08
N ASP A 331 1.55 20.88 -0.41
CA ASP A 331 0.83 21.23 -1.65
C ASP A 331 1.65 20.91 -2.91
N ASP A 332 0.98 20.90 -4.05
CA ASP A 332 1.59 20.58 -5.36
C ASP A 332 2.74 21.50 -5.76
N VAL A 333 2.64 22.78 -5.42
CA VAL A 333 3.71 23.77 -5.72
C VAL A 333 4.96 23.41 -4.96
N THR A 334 4.81 23.10 -3.68
CA THR A 334 5.90 22.71 -2.78
C THR A 334 6.48 21.33 -3.17
N ILE A 335 5.63 20.37 -3.54
CA ILE A 335 6.08 19.05 -4.04
C ILE A 335 6.96 19.21 -5.28
N ARG A 336 6.50 19.97 -6.29
CA ARG A 336 7.25 20.23 -7.52
C ARG A 336 8.58 20.95 -7.25
N ALA A 337 8.57 21.97 -6.40
CA ALA A 337 9.77 22.69 -6.00
C ALA A 337 10.78 21.75 -5.30
N THR A 338 10.28 20.82 -4.46
CA THR A 338 11.12 19.85 -3.75
C THR A 338 11.79 18.87 -4.71
N ILE A 339 11.08 18.37 -5.73
CA ILE A 339 11.66 17.52 -6.79
C ILE A 339 12.79 18.25 -7.51
N ALA A 340 12.52 19.45 -8.01
CA ALA A 340 13.50 20.25 -8.76
C ALA A 340 14.73 20.58 -7.89
N ALA A 341 14.54 21.01 -6.65
CA ALA A 341 15.63 21.35 -5.73
C ALA A 341 16.49 20.13 -5.34
N ALA A 342 15.88 18.97 -5.10
CA ALA A 342 16.61 17.73 -4.79
C ALA A 342 17.50 17.30 -5.95
N TYR A 343 16.98 17.35 -7.17
CA TYR A 343 17.73 17.05 -8.36
C TYR A 343 18.88 18.05 -8.60
N ALA A 344 18.59 19.34 -8.59
CA ALA A 344 19.58 20.38 -8.84
C ALA A 344 20.73 20.40 -7.81
N SER A 345 20.44 20.09 -6.55
CA SER A 345 21.44 20.18 -5.47
C SER A 345 22.23 18.90 -5.25
N ARG A 346 21.66 17.72 -5.51
CA ARG A 346 22.24 16.42 -5.14
C ARG A 346 22.10 15.32 -6.21
N GLY A 347 21.46 15.60 -7.34
CA GLY A 347 21.11 14.59 -8.34
C GLY A 347 20.08 13.56 -7.87
N GLU A 348 19.38 13.86 -6.76
CA GLU A 348 18.39 12.94 -6.18
C GLU A 348 17.05 13.03 -6.94
N LEU A 349 16.60 11.88 -7.43
CA LEU A 349 15.34 11.77 -8.16
C LEU A 349 14.24 11.18 -7.25
N PHE A 350 13.18 11.94 -7.06
CA PHE A 350 12.03 11.52 -6.27
C PHE A 350 10.73 11.59 -7.07
N CYS A 351 9.86 10.61 -6.89
CA CYS A 351 8.48 10.74 -7.35
C CYS A 351 7.71 11.75 -6.47
N PRO A 352 6.57 12.29 -6.92
CA PRO A 352 5.80 13.26 -6.14
C PRO A 352 5.46 12.81 -4.72
N HIS A 353 5.14 11.53 -4.53
CA HIS A 353 4.85 10.94 -3.22
C HIS A 353 6.07 10.98 -2.29
N THR A 354 7.22 10.57 -2.77
CA THR A 354 8.46 10.61 -1.99
C THR A 354 8.88 12.05 -1.67
N ALA A 355 8.73 12.96 -2.63
CA ALA A 355 9.05 14.37 -2.45
C ALA A 355 8.21 15.03 -1.34
N THR A 356 6.96 14.58 -1.15
CA THR A 356 6.12 14.99 -0.01
C THR A 356 6.80 14.65 1.31
N ALA A 357 7.31 13.43 1.48
CA ALA A 357 8.02 13.00 2.68
C ALA A 357 9.39 13.69 2.83
N VAL A 358 10.11 13.91 1.74
CA VAL A 358 11.38 14.66 1.73
C VAL A 358 11.18 16.07 2.27
N LYS A 359 10.15 16.79 1.79
CA LYS A 359 9.83 18.13 2.30
C LYS A 359 9.53 18.14 3.78
N VAL A 360 8.73 17.19 4.25
CA VAL A 360 8.40 17.07 5.69
C VAL A 360 9.68 16.80 6.50
N LEU A 361 10.58 15.92 6.04
CA LEU A 361 11.85 15.69 6.72
C LEU A 361 12.72 16.97 6.78
N GLN A 362 12.82 17.71 5.68
CA GLN A 362 13.54 18.98 5.65
C GLN A 362 13.00 19.97 6.70
N ASP A 363 11.67 20.08 6.82
CA ASP A 363 11.03 20.95 7.81
C ASP A 363 11.26 20.47 9.24
N LEU A 364 11.27 19.16 9.47
CA LEU A 364 11.60 18.59 10.77
C LEU A 364 13.06 18.93 11.15
N ARG A 365 14.00 18.77 10.22
CA ARG A 365 15.41 19.11 10.42
C ARG A 365 15.61 20.60 10.70
N ALA A 366 14.96 21.47 9.96
CA ALA A 366 14.98 22.92 10.18
C ALA A 366 14.45 23.32 11.58
N ARG A 367 13.54 22.51 12.15
CA ARG A 367 13.04 22.65 13.52
C ARG A 367 13.86 21.90 14.57
N GLY A 368 15.05 21.39 14.20
CA GLY A 368 15.99 20.76 15.13
C GLY A 368 15.75 19.29 15.42
N ALA A 369 14.99 18.55 14.58
CA ALA A 369 14.82 17.11 14.73
C ALA A 369 16.18 16.39 14.68
N LYS A 370 16.46 15.56 15.68
CA LYS A 370 17.69 14.80 15.83
C LYS A 370 17.48 13.31 15.54
N GLY A 371 18.56 12.54 15.51
CA GLY A 371 18.56 11.09 15.28
C GLY A 371 18.53 10.75 13.79
N ASP A 372 18.40 9.46 13.51
CA ASP A 372 18.40 8.93 12.15
C ASP A 372 16.97 8.85 11.60
N TRP A 373 16.78 9.32 10.38
CA TRP A 373 15.48 9.38 9.72
C TRP A 373 15.53 8.72 8.36
N ALA A 374 14.47 8.04 8.00
CA ALA A 374 14.25 7.57 6.64
C ALA A 374 12.96 8.18 6.05
N VAL A 375 13.07 8.75 4.86
CA VAL A 375 11.90 8.98 4.00
C VAL A 375 11.57 7.70 3.27
N VAL A 376 10.29 7.36 3.17
CA VAL A 376 9.86 6.14 2.48
C VAL A 376 9.59 6.45 1.02
N ALA A 377 10.42 5.91 0.12
CA ALA A 377 10.28 6.07 -1.31
C ALA A 377 9.36 4.98 -1.88
N THR A 378 8.13 5.38 -2.17
CA THR A 378 7.02 4.46 -2.46
C THR A 378 6.90 4.04 -3.92
N ALA A 379 7.42 4.82 -4.86
CA ALA A 379 7.40 4.52 -6.29
C ALA A 379 8.61 5.12 -7.00
N HIS A 380 9.00 4.50 -8.11
CA HIS A 380 10.08 5.00 -8.97
C HIS A 380 9.62 6.27 -9.70
N PRO A 381 10.46 7.32 -9.81
CA PRO A 381 10.11 8.58 -10.47
C PRO A 381 9.70 8.40 -11.94
N ALA A 382 10.24 7.42 -12.66
CA ALA A 382 9.87 7.12 -14.03
C ALA A 382 8.38 6.80 -14.26
N LYS A 383 7.62 6.48 -13.21
CA LYS A 383 6.16 6.29 -13.32
C LYS A 383 5.39 7.60 -13.41
N PHE A 384 6.03 8.72 -13.14
CA PHE A 384 5.46 10.06 -13.06
C PHE A 384 6.18 11.01 -14.02
N GLU A 385 6.49 10.53 -15.21
CA GLU A 385 7.24 11.21 -16.25
C GLU A 385 6.68 12.59 -16.56
N ALA A 386 5.37 12.69 -16.69
CA ALA A 386 4.67 13.94 -16.98
C ALA A 386 4.84 15.03 -15.90
N VAL A 387 5.20 14.64 -14.68
CA VAL A 387 5.46 15.56 -13.57
C VAL A 387 6.96 15.78 -13.38
N VAL A 388 7.77 14.70 -13.39
CA VAL A 388 9.17 14.74 -12.98
C VAL A 388 10.06 15.27 -14.10
N GLU A 389 9.93 14.75 -15.33
CA GLU A 389 10.82 15.11 -16.44
C GLU A 389 10.84 16.61 -16.77
N PRO A 390 9.69 17.33 -16.81
CA PRO A 390 9.70 18.77 -17.00
C PRO A 390 10.40 19.57 -15.88
N LEU A 391 10.45 19.02 -14.66
CA LEU A 391 11.07 19.69 -13.51
C LEU A 391 12.58 19.53 -13.48
N ILE A 392 13.11 18.44 -14.05
CA ILE A 392 14.55 18.15 -14.08
C ILE A 392 15.19 18.47 -15.44
N GLY A 393 14.38 18.68 -16.49
CA GLY A 393 14.83 19.03 -17.84
C GLY A 393 15.36 17.88 -18.67
N GLU A 394 15.21 16.63 -18.21
CA GLU A 394 15.67 15.43 -18.94
C GLU A 394 14.77 14.22 -18.67
N PRO A 395 14.81 13.19 -19.54
CA PRO A 395 14.08 11.94 -19.33
C PRO A 395 14.57 11.18 -18.11
N VAL A 396 13.64 10.61 -17.33
CA VAL A 396 13.96 9.70 -16.22
C VAL A 396 14.22 8.30 -16.75
N ALA A 397 15.38 7.72 -16.42
CA ALA A 397 15.72 6.35 -16.77
C ALA A 397 14.64 5.37 -16.27
N VAL A 398 14.13 4.55 -17.18
CA VAL A 398 13.09 3.57 -16.84
C VAL A 398 13.77 2.28 -16.36
N PRO A 399 13.39 1.75 -15.17
CA PRO A 399 13.92 0.47 -14.70
C PRO A 399 13.57 -0.67 -15.67
N PRO A 400 14.46 -1.68 -15.87
CA PRO A 400 14.23 -2.77 -16.84
C PRO A 400 12.91 -3.51 -16.66
N ALA A 401 12.50 -3.77 -15.41
CA ALA A 401 11.23 -4.43 -15.13
C ALA A 401 10.02 -3.59 -15.56
N LEU A 402 10.06 -2.28 -15.36
CA LEU A 402 9.03 -1.34 -15.81
C LEU A 402 9.06 -1.22 -17.34
N ASP A 403 10.23 -1.10 -17.95
CA ASP A 403 10.37 -1.01 -19.40
C ASP A 403 9.77 -2.24 -20.11
N ALA A 404 10.04 -3.44 -19.59
CA ALA A 404 9.46 -4.68 -20.11
C ALA A 404 7.92 -4.69 -20.09
N LEU A 405 7.29 -4.03 -19.12
CA LEU A 405 5.83 -3.86 -19.09
C LEU A 405 5.36 -2.81 -20.11
N LEU A 406 6.09 -1.71 -20.25
CA LEU A 406 5.76 -0.64 -21.19
C LEU A 406 5.89 -1.04 -22.66
N GLN A 407 6.66 -2.08 -22.96
CA GLN A 407 6.76 -2.66 -24.32
C GLN A 407 5.59 -3.57 -24.69
N ARG A 408 4.75 -3.98 -23.74
CA ARG A 408 3.57 -4.83 -24.02
C ARG A 408 2.43 -4.00 -24.60
N PRO A 409 1.58 -4.57 -25.47
CA PRO A 409 0.35 -3.90 -25.85
C PRO A 409 -0.54 -3.68 -24.62
N ALA A 410 -1.17 -2.52 -24.55
CA ALA A 410 -2.08 -2.20 -23.44
C ALA A 410 -3.52 -2.01 -23.96
N HIS A 411 -4.47 -2.61 -23.24
CA HIS A 411 -5.90 -2.50 -23.53
C HIS A 411 -6.68 -2.28 -22.24
N ALA A 412 -7.64 -1.37 -22.26
CA ALA A 412 -8.59 -1.16 -21.18
C ALA A 412 -9.95 -0.77 -21.74
N GLU A 413 -11.01 -1.40 -21.25
CA GLU A 413 -12.36 -1.18 -21.71
C GLU A 413 -12.99 0.04 -20.99
N PRO A 414 -13.78 0.87 -21.68
CA PRO A 414 -14.53 1.93 -21.03
C PRO A 414 -15.67 1.36 -20.19
N LEU A 415 -15.92 1.95 -19.01
CA LEU A 415 -17.03 1.61 -18.14
C LEU A 415 -17.72 2.87 -17.62
N ALA A 416 -19.04 2.90 -17.62
CA ALA A 416 -19.79 3.95 -16.93
C ALA A 416 -19.56 3.88 -15.42
N ALA A 417 -19.59 5.03 -14.74
CA ALA A 417 -19.47 5.09 -13.27
C ALA A 417 -20.80 4.65 -12.61
N ASP A 418 -21.23 3.44 -12.93
CA ASP A 418 -22.47 2.82 -12.47
C ASP A 418 -22.25 1.37 -12.07
N TYR A 419 -22.78 0.98 -10.90
CA TYR A 419 -22.67 -0.37 -10.39
C TYR A 419 -23.35 -1.43 -11.28
N ALA A 420 -24.47 -1.10 -11.94
CA ALA A 420 -25.14 -2.04 -12.83
C ALA A 420 -24.22 -2.47 -13.99
N ALA A 421 -23.49 -1.53 -14.58
CA ALA A 421 -22.50 -1.82 -15.61
C ALA A 421 -21.36 -2.72 -15.11
N LEU A 422 -20.83 -2.44 -13.89
CA LEU A 422 -19.82 -3.32 -13.28
C LEU A 422 -20.38 -4.72 -13.00
N ARG A 423 -21.61 -4.80 -12.51
CA ARG A 423 -22.26 -6.08 -12.19
C ARG A 423 -22.42 -6.97 -13.42
N GLU A 424 -22.71 -6.40 -14.58
CA GLU A 424 -22.75 -7.14 -15.86
C GLU A 424 -21.37 -7.72 -16.21
N VAL A 425 -20.30 -6.94 -16.05
CA VAL A 425 -18.91 -7.42 -16.27
C VAL A 425 -18.52 -8.54 -15.31
N LEU A 426 -19.00 -8.48 -14.07
CA LEU A 426 -18.68 -9.47 -13.04
C LEU A 426 -19.55 -10.74 -13.11
N ALA A 427 -20.69 -10.69 -13.79
CA ALA A 427 -21.58 -11.83 -13.93
C ALA A 427 -20.85 -13.04 -14.56
N PRO A 428 -21.26 -14.29 -14.24
CA PRO A 428 -20.75 -15.48 -14.92
C PRO A 428 -21.00 -15.37 -16.43
N MET A 429 -20.00 -15.67 -17.21
CA MET A 429 -20.15 -15.82 -18.68
C MET A 429 -20.94 -17.07 -19.01
#